data_f88a851841951fd249a9ef8cb0a5a1a4
#
_entry.id   f88a851841951fd249a9ef8cb0a5a1a4
#
_cell.length_a   1.000
_cell.length_b   1.000
_cell.length_c   1.000
_cell.angle_alpha   90.00
_cell.angle_beta   90.00
_cell.angle_gamma   90.00
#
_symmetry.space_group_name_H-M   'P 1'
#
loop_
_entity.id
_entity.type
_entity.pdbx_description
1 polymer ?
#
loop_
_entity_poly.entity_id
_entity_poly.type
_entity_poly.pdbx_seq_one_letter_code
_entity_poly.pdbx_strand_id
1 'polypeptide(L)'
;MKMKKSTVKIQKNEASMPLFKLFLHCGIAGWCFEILYTSFKMLQRRDFRLTGTTSLWMFPIYGCAAFLRPLFRVTRKLWLPLRGTLYALIIFFAEFLSGKILDKKELVPWDYSRCRFRVGPHIRLDFFTNWFLAGLFLEKFTLKDGFRKL
;
A
#
# COMPACT_ATOMS: atom_id res chain seq x y z
N MET A 1 -7.17 -9.94 -56.86
CA MET A 1 -8.07 -9.89 -55.67
C MET A 1 -7.28 -10.32 -54.47
N LYS A 2 -6.73 -9.36 -53.68
CA LYS A 2 -5.89 -9.64 -52.53
C LYS A 2 -6.79 -9.80 -51.27
N MET A 3 -6.89 -11.01 -50.77
CA MET A 3 -7.57 -11.29 -49.50
C MET A 3 -6.78 -10.69 -48.35
N LYS A 4 -7.38 -9.72 -47.67
CA LYS A 4 -6.86 -9.08 -46.43
C LYS A 4 -7.10 -10.05 -45.28
N LYS A 5 -6.05 -10.76 -44.82
CA LYS A 5 -6.10 -11.55 -43.60
C LYS A 5 -6.29 -10.60 -42.41
N SER A 6 -7.49 -10.54 -41.89
CA SER A 6 -7.78 -9.89 -40.61
C SER A 6 -7.20 -10.74 -39.48
N THR A 7 -6.09 -10.31 -38.94
CA THR A 7 -5.51 -10.90 -37.73
C THR A 7 -6.41 -10.54 -36.56
N VAL A 8 -7.33 -11.42 -36.21
CA VAL A 8 -8.09 -11.32 -34.95
C VAL A 8 -7.08 -11.47 -33.80
N LYS A 9 -6.72 -10.34 -33.18
CA LYS A 9 -6.00 -10.34 -31.92
C LYS A 9 -6.92 -11.02 -30.88
N ILE A 10 -6.68 -12.29 -30.59
CA ILE A 10 -7.25 -12.98 -29.44
C ILE A 10 -6.72 -12.23 -28.22
N GLN A 11 -7.54 -11.32 -27.69
CA GLN A 11 -7.31 -10.69 -26.41
C GLN A 11 -7.43 -11.81 -25.36
N LYS A 12 -6.28 -12.37 -24.97
CA LYS A 12 -6.17 -13.35 -23.91
C LYS A 12 -6.76 -12.68 -22.67
N ASN A 13 -7.97 -13.07 -22.32
CA ASN A 13 -8.64 -12.63 -21.09
C ASN A 13 -7.88 -13.29 -19.94
N GLU A 14 -6.74 -12.70 -19.55
CA GLU A 14 -5.99 -13.15 -18.39
C GLU A 14 -6.88 -12.92 -17.18
N ALA A 15 -7.38 -14.01 -16.60
CA ALA A 15 -8.15 -13.96 -15.37
C ALA A 15 -7.34 -13.18 -14.32
N SER A 16 -7.98 -12.19 -13.72
CA SER A 16 -7.34 -11.39 -12.66
C SER A 16 -6.98 -12.30 -11.48
N MET A 17 -5.86 -11.98 -10.82
CA MET A 17 -5.39 -12.75 -9.66
C MET A 17 -6.50 -12.88 -8.60
N PRO A 18 -6.69 -14.07 -8.00
CA PRO A 18 -7.60 -14.27 -6.88
C PRO A 18 -7.29 -13.31 -5.73
N LEU A 19 -8.35 -12.80 -5.09
CA LEU A 19 -8.24 -11.78 -4.04
C LEU A 19 -7.31 -12.20 -2.90
N PHE A 20 -7.37 -13.46 -2.49
CA PHE A 20 -6.50 -13.99 -1.43
C PHE A 20 -5.00 -13.92 -1.80
N LYS A 21 -4.65 -14.30 -3.03
CA LYS A 21 -3.27 -14.18 -3.51
C LYS A 21 -2.81 -12.73 -3.55
N LEU A 22 -3.69 -11.82 -4.00
CA LEU A 22 -3.38 -10.40 -4.01
C LEU A 22 -3.19 -9.84 -2.60
N PHE A 23 -4.00 -10.28 -1.64
CA PHE A 23 -3.84 -9.96 -0.22
C PHE A 23 -2.44 -10.36 0.29
N LEU A 24 -2.00 -11.58 0.01
CA LEU A 24 -0.65 -12.04 0.39
C LEU A 24 0.44 -11.17 -0.26
N HIS A 25 0.30 -10.86 -1.56
CA HIS A 25 1.27 -10.00 -2.26
C HIS A 25 1.33 -8.60 -1.67
N CYS A 26 0.18 -8.00 -1.35
CA CYS A 26 0.13 -6.68 -0.71
C CYS A 26 0.77 -6.70 0.69
N GLY A 27 0.51 -7.75 1.48
CA GLY A 27 1.11 -7.93 2.80
C GLY A 27 2.63 -8.03 2.73
N ILE A 28 3.16 -8.86 1.82
CA ILE A 28 4.61 -9.01 1.60
C ILE A 28 5.22 -7.68 1.13
N ALA A 29 4.60 -7.02 0.14
CA ALA A 29 5.08 -5.74 -0.35
C ALA A 29 5.14 -4.69 0.76
N GLY A 30 4.10 -4.60 1.59
CA GLY A 30 4.05 -3.70 2.73
C GLY A 30 5.16 -3.98 3.74
N TRP A 31 5.40 -5.23 4.10
CA TRP A 31 6.52 -5.60 4.98
C TRP A 31 7.87 -5.20 4.39
N CYS A 32 8.09 -5.45 3.10
CA CYS A 32 9.32 -5.04 2.44
C CYS A 32 9.53 -3.52 2.53
N PHE A 33 8.48 -2.73 2.26
CA PHE A 33 8.55 -1.28 2.38
C PHE A 33 8.84 -0.81 3.81
N GLU A 34 8.22 -1.43 4.80
CA GLU A 34 8.44 -1.05 6.20
C GLU A 34 9.85 -1.39 6.67
N ILE A 35 10.37 -2.56 6.32
CA ILE A 35 11.75 -2.96 6.60
C ILE A 35 12.73 -1.98 5.94
N LEU A 36 12.53 -1.62 4.67
CA LEU A 36 13.35 -0.64 3.99
C LEU A 36 13.27 0.75 4.64
N TYR A 37 12.07 1.19 4.99
CA TYR A 37 11.86 2.48 5.64
C TYR A 37 12.54 2.55 7.02
N THR A 38 12.40 1.50 7.83
CA THR A 38 13.04 1.43 9.17
C THR A 38 14.55 1.30 9.06
N SER A 39 15.07 0.56 8.07
CA SER A 39 16.50 0.50 7.75
C SER A 39 17.05 1.87 7.35
N PHE A 40 16.31 2.62 6.52
CA PHE A 40 16.72 3.96 6.11
C PHE A 40 16.79 4.95 7.29
N LYS A 41 15.90 4.81 8.27
CA LYS A 41 16.01 5.58 9.54
C LYS A 41 17.28 5.28 10.31
N MET A 42 17.78 4.03 10.29
CA MET A 42 19.06 3.68 10.90
C MET A 42 20.22 4.37 10.18
N LEU A 43 20.17 4.42 8.83
CA LEU A 43 21.16 5.16 8.05
C LEU A 43 21.22 6.65 8.44
N GLN A 44 20.06 7.30 8.61
CA GLN A 44 19.99 8.69 9.06
C GLN A 44 20.62 8.90 10.47
N ARG A 45 20.57 7.88 11.32
CA ARG A 45 21.21 7.85 12.65
C ARG A 45 22.68 7.43 12.60
N ARG A 46 23.25 7.24 11.39
CA ARG A 46 24.61 6.72 11.17
C ARG A 46 24.84 5.31 11.75
N ASP A 47 23.81 4.54 11.93
CA ASP A 47 23.91 3.12 12.28
C ASP A 47 23.93 2.28 10.99
N PHE A 48 25.13 1.92 10.57
CA PHE A 48 25.37 1.17 9.33
C PHE A 48 25.00 -0.32 9.41
N ARG A 49 24.51 -0.80 10.55
CA ARG A 49 23.93 -2.14 10.63
C ARG A 49 22.64 -2.25 9.83
N LEU A 50 21.98 -1.12 9.55
CA LEU A 50 20.78 -1.00 8.72
C LEU A 50 19.68 -2.01 9.10
N THR A 51 19.54 -2.27 10.39
CA THR A 51 18.55 -3.22 10.91
C THR A 51 17.15 -2.69 10.66
N GLY A 52 16.43 -3.32 9.73
CA GLY A 52 15.02 -3.04 9.47
C GLY A 52 14.13 -3.89 10.37
N THR A 53 13.04 -3.31 10.85
CA THR A 53 12.07 -3.97 11.69
C THR A 53 10.64 -3.77 11.17
N THR A 54 9.78 -4.76 11.37
CA THR A 54 8.34 -4.68 11.11
C THR A 54 7.59 -5.53 12.15
N SER A 55 6.28 -5.34 12.24
CA SER A 55 5.41 -6.15 13.10
C SER A 55 4.61 -7.15 12.28
N LEU A 56 4.29 -8.31 12.88
CA LEU A 56 3.40 -9.28 12.24
C LEU A 56 2.01 -8.69 11.93
N TRP A 57 1.53 -7.77 12.77
CA TRP A 57 0.25 -7.08 12.57
C TRP A 57 0.21 -6.20 11.33
N MET A 58 1.35 -5.74 10.86
CA MET A 58 1.41 -4.93 9.63
C MET A 58 1.09 -5.75 8.38
N PHE A 59 1.31 -7.06 8.40
CA PHE A 59 1.00 -7.92 7.26
C PHE A 59 -0.48 -7.88 6.86
N PRO A 60 -1.45 -8.19 7.74
CA PRO A 60 -2.86 -8.09 7.39
C PRO A 60 -3.31 -6.65 7.09
N ILE A 61 -2.73 -5.64 7.75
CA ILE A 61 -3.05 -4.23 7.49
C ILE A 61 -2.71 -3.87 6.04
N TYR A 62 -1.48 -4.15 5.59
CA TYR A 62 -1.08 -3.93 4.20
C TYR A 62 -1.82 -4.84 3.22
N GLY A 63 -2.08 -6.09 3.63
CA GLY A 63 -2.86 -7.05 2.84
C GLY A 63 -4.25 -6.53 2.48
N CYS A 64 -4.88 -5.78 3.38
CA CYS A 64 -6.20 -5.16 3.16
C CYS A 64 -6.23 -4.20 1.95
N ALA A 65 -5.08 -3.72 1.46
CA ALA A 65 -5.01 -2.95 0.22
C ALA A 65 -5.57 -3.71 -1.00
N ALA A 66 -5.57 -5.05 -0.96
CA ALA A 66 -6.18 -5.89 -1.99
C ALA A 66 -7.69 -5.63 -2.15
N PHE A 67 -8.38 -5.30 -1.07
CA PHE A 67 -9.82 -5.00 -1.08
C PHE A 67 -10.12 -3.64 -1.72
N LEU A 68 -9.13 -2.75 -1.85
CA LEU A 68 -9.26 -1.45 -2.52
C LEU A 68 -9.19 -1.57 -4.05
N ARG A 69 -8.96 -2.75 -4.59
CA ARG A 69 -8.84 -3.00 -6.04
C ARG A 69 -10.02 -2.44 -6.87
N PRO A 70 -11.32 -2.65 -6.49
CA PRO A 70 -12.44 -2.06 -7.21
C PRO A 70 -12.41 -0.53 -7.16
N LEU A 71 -12.07 0.06 -6.01
CA LEU A 71 -11.92 1.50 -5.86
C LEU A 71 -10.83 2.04 -6.80
N PHE A 72 -9.67 1.42 -6.83
CA PHE A 72 -8.56 1.82 -7.71
C PHE A 72 -8.94 1.77 -9.19
N ARG A 73 -9.81 0.82 -9.61
CA ARG A 73 -10.31 0.76 -10.99
C ARG A 73 -11.18 1.97 -11.35
N VAL A 74 -12.04 2.40 -10.42
CA VAL A 74 -12.95 3.55 -10.63
C VAL A 74 -12.18 4.86 -10.58
N THR A 75 -11.33 5.05 -9.58
CA THR A 75 -10.60 6.31 -9.35
C THR A 75 -9.46 6.53 -10.34
N ARG A 76 -9.01 5.51 -11.05
CA ARG A 76 -7.94 5.57 -12.05
C ARG A 76 -8.12 6.66 -13.11
N LYS A 77 -9.36 7.05 -13.39
CA LYS A 77 -9.71 8.11 -14.36
C LYS A 77 -9.55 9.53 -13.79
N LEU A 78 -9.40 9.66 -12.47
CA LEU A 78 -9.23 10.96 -11.82
C LEU A 78 -7.83 11.52 -12.06
N TRP A 79 -7.73 12.85 -11.98
CA TRP A 79 -6.45 13.56 -12.00
C TRP A 79 -5.52 13.07 -10.88
N LEU A 80 -4.21 12.91 -11.19
CA LEU A 80 -3.24 12.25 -10.32
C LEU A 80 -3.15 12.85 -8.90
N PRO A 81 -3.10 14.19 -8.69
CA PRO A 81 -3.08 14.76 -7.33
C PRO A 81 -4.33 14.44 -6.53
N LEU A 82 -5.52 14.51 -7.15
CA LEU A 82 -6.77 14.17 -6.48
C LEU A 82 -6.81 12.71 -6.07
N ARG A 83 -6.37 11.84 -6.95
CA ARG A 83 -6.29 10.39 -6.72
C ARG A 83 -5.32 10.05 -5.60
N GLY A 84 -4.09 10.59 -5.63
CA GLY A 84 -3.10 10.37 -4.58
C GLY A 84 -3.55 10.91 -3.22
N THR A 85 -4.21 12.08 -3.19
CA THR A 85 -4.80 12.63 -1.96
C THR A 85 -5.89 11.74 -1.41
N LEU A 86 -6.80 11.24 -2.26
CA LEU A 86 -7.84 10.31 -1.85
C LEU A 86 -7.25 9.05 -1.22
N TYR A 87 -6.21 8.49 -1.83
CA TYR A 87 -5.55 7.30 -1.30
C TYR A 87 -4.84 7.57 0.02
N ALA A 88 -4.17 8.71 0.17
CA ALA A 88 -3.56 9.11 1.42
C ALA A 88 -4.59 9.21 2.55
N LEU A 89 -5.76 9.80 2.29
CA LEU A 89 -6.86 9.89 3.26
C LEU A 89 -7.40 8.51 3.64
N ILE A 90 -7.53 7.60 2.69
CA ILE A 90 -7.97 6.22 2.95
C ILE A 90 -6.94 5.48 3.81
N ILE A 91 -5.65 5.67 3.54
CA ILE A 91 -4.58 5.06 4.34
C ILE A 91 -4.59 5.63 5.76
N PHE A 92 -4.73 6.95 5.94
CA PHE A 92 -4.88 7.55 7.28
C PHE A 92 -6.10 6.99 8.03
N PHE A 93 -7.21 6.82 7.34
CA PHE A 93 -8.39 6.20 7.95
C PHE A 93 -8.13 4.76 8.37
N ALA A 94 -7.48 3.97 7.51
CA ALA A 94 -7.10 2.59 7.82
C ALA A 94 -6.10 2.53 9.01
N GLU A 95 -5.12 3.45 9.04
CA GLU A 95 -4.15 3.58 10.14
C GLU A 95 -4.84 3.93 11.46
N PHE A 96 -5.78 4.87 11.42
CA PHE A 96 -6.58 5.23 12.60
C PHE A 96 -7.45 4.06 13.09
N LEU A 97 -8.15 3.39 12.18
CA LEU A 97 -9.04 2.28 12.54
C LEU A 97 -8.26 1.09 13.10
N SER A 98 -7.20 0.67 12.41
CA SER A 98 -6.34 -0.43 12.87
C SER A 98 -5.63 -0.08 14.17
N GLY A 99 -5.14 1.16 14.32
CA GLY A 99 -4.58 1.66 15.57
C GLY A 99 -5.55 1.55 16.72
N LYS A 100 -6.78 2.03 16.55
CA LYS A 100 -7.83 1.93 17.58
C LYS A 100 -8.20 0.49 17.95
N ILE A 101 -8.22 -0.42 16.99
CA ILE A 101 -8.55 -1.83 17.21
C ILE A 101 -7.44 -2.52 18.01
N LEU A 102 -6.18 -2.29 17.62
CA LEU A 102 -5.02 -2.90 18.25
C LEU A 102 -4.73 -2.27 19.63
N ASP A 103 -5.00 -0.97 19.81
CA ASP A 103 -4.77 -0.25 21.07
C ASP A 103 -5.58 -0.82 22.24
N LYS A 104 -6.81 -1.27 21.97
CA LYS A 104 -7.64 -1.96 22.97
C LYS A 104 -6.99 -3.20 23.57
N LYS A 105 -5.97 -3.75 22.93
CA LYS A 105 -5.24 -4.95 23.32
C LYS A 105 -3.75 -4.68 23.57
N GLU A 106 -3.35 -3.40 23.59
CA GLU A 106 -1.93 -2.98 23.72
C GLU A 106 -1.01 -3.61 22.68
N LEU A 107 -1.53 -3.84 21.45
CA LEU A 107 -0.84 -4.52 20.36
C LEU A 107 -0.40 -3.58 19.23
N VAL A 108 -0.57 -2.26 19.37
CA VAL A 108 -0.20 -1.29 18.35
C VAL A 108 1.32 -1.26 18.17
N PRO A 109 1.85 -1.58 17.00
CA PRO A 109 3.30 -1.58 16.79
C PRO A 109 3.90 -0.18 16.52
N TRP A 110 3.07 0.86 16.46
CA TRP A 110 3.52 2.24 16.26
C TRP A 110 2.90 3.17 17.32
N ASP A 111 3.64 4.19 17.70
CA ASP A 111 3.19 5.26 18.59
C ASP A 111 3.73 6.61 18.11
N TYR A 112 2.82 7.51 17.78
CA TYR A 112 3.15 8.87 17.35
C TYR A 112 2.94 9.93 18.44
N SER A 113 2.70 9.52 19.69
CA SER A 113 2.40 10.42 20.82
C SER A 113 3.48 11.48 21.05
N ARG A 114 4.73 11.22 20.64
CA ARG A 114 5.87 12.16 20.71
C ARG A 114 6.10 12.99 19.46
N CYS A 115 5.28 12.80 18.40
CA CYS A 115 5.47 13.53 17.14
C CYS A 115 4.75 14.88 17.18
N ARG A 116 5.34 15.92 16.54
CA ARG A 116 4.80 17.27 16.52
C ARG A 116 3.49 17.39 15.73
N PHE A 117 3.45 16.77 14.54
CA PHE A 117 2.30 16.82 13.63
C PHE A 117 1.49 15.52 13.71
N ARG A 118 0.68 15.38 14.76
CA ARG A 118 -0.11 14.19 15.01
C ARG A 118 -1.59 14.50 15.24
N VAL A 119 -2.44 13.51 14.95
CA VAL A 119 -3.83 13.47 15.37
C VAL A 119 -4.04 12.23 16.22
N GLY A 120 -4.07 12.43 17.55
CA GLY A 120 -4.03 11.32 18.50
C GLY A 120 -2.69 10.55 18.47
N PRO A 121 -2.63 9.34 19.07
CA PRO A 121 -1.40 8.53 19.09
C PRO A 121 -1.17 7.75 17.79
N HIS A 122 -2.17 7.62 16.92
CA HIS A 122 -2.15 6.68 15.80
C HIS A 122 -1.90 7.30 14.44
N ILE A 123 -2.08 8.63 14.27
CA ILE A 123 -1.91 9.32 12.98
C ILE A 123 -0.78 10.33 13.06
N ARG A 124 0.03 10.37 12.01
CA ARG A 124 1.11 11.33 11.82
C ARG A 124 0.95 12.06 10.48
N LEU A 125 0.55 13.34 10.54
CA LEU A 125 0.17 14.13 9.35
C LEU A 125 1.31 14.39 8.38
N ASP A 126 2.56 14.50 8.85
CA ASP A 126 3.73 14.67 7.99
C ASP A 126 4.04 13.43 7.13
N PHE A 127 3.32 12.31 7.36
CA PHE A 127 3.35 11.15 6.48
C PHE A 127 2.45 11.27 5.25
N PHE A 128 1.75 12.40 5.07
CA PHE A 128 0.87 12.60 3.93
C PHE A 128 1.55 12.30 2.59
N THR A 129 2.77 12.83 2.38
CA THR A 129 3.53 12.57 1.14
C THR A 129 3.85 11.09 0.98
N ASN A 130 4.23 10.40 2.07
CA ASN A 130 4.52 8.97 2.05
C ASN A 130 3.27 8.16 1.69
N TRP A 131 2.12 8.48 2.29
CA TRP A 131 0.84 7.80 2.02
C TRP A 131 0.29 8.13 0.63
N PHE A 132 0.52 9.35 0.13
CA PHE A 132 0.23 9.73 -1.25
C PHE A 132 0.98 8.82 -2.25
N LEU A 133 2.28 8.69 -2.09
CA LEU A 133 3.12 7.85 -2.96
C LEU A 133 2.80 6.37 -2.78
N ALA A 134 2.65 5.91 -1.54
CA ALA A 134 2.28 4.52 -1.25
C ALA A 134 0.92 4.16 -1.84
N GLY A 135 -0.06 5.05 -1.79
CA GLY A 135 -1.38 4.84 -2.39
C GLY A 135 -1.33 4.69 -3.91
N LEU A 136 -0.55 5.54 -4.59
CA LEU A 136 -0.33 5.42 -6.04
C LEU A 136 0.43 4.14 -6.41
N PHE A 137 1.39 3.74 -5.60
CA PHE A 137 2.09 2.46 -5.76
C PHE A 137 1.12 1.29 -5.60
N LEU A 138 0.33 1.27 -4.53
CA LEU A 138 -0.66 0.22 -4.26
C LEU A 138 -1.70 0.10 -5.37
N GLU A 139 -2.18 1.23 -5.92
CA GLU A 139 -3.05 1.22 -7.09
C GLU A 139 -2.39 0.47 -8.26
N LYS A 140 -1.19 0.90 -8.64
CA LYS A 140 -0.46 0.29 -9.75
C LYS A 140 -0.15 -1.19 -9.49
N PHE A 141 0.24 -1.51 -8.28
CA PHE A 141 0.58 -2.87 -7.85
C PHE A 141 -0.63 -3.80 -7.88
N THR A 142 -1.76 -3.39 -7.30
CA THR A 142 -2.99 -4.21 -7.25
C THR A 142 -3.63 -4.38 -8.62
N LEU A 143 -3.59 -3.35 -9.48
CA LEU A 143 -4.14 -3.42 -10.83
C LEU A 143 -3.28 -4.25 -11.79
N LYS A 144 -1.99 -4.43 -11.47
CA LYS A 144 -1.07 -5.33 -12.19
C LYS A 144 -1.01 -6.75 -11.63
N ASP A 145 -1.91 -7.12 -10.69
CA ASP A 145 -1.92 -8.40 -10.01
C ASP A 145 -0.66 -8.66 -9.15
N GLY A 146 -0.17 -7.64 -8.45
CA GLY A 146 0.96 -7.74 -7.53
C GLY A 146 2.26 -8.12 -8.25
N PHE A 147 2.97 -9.11 -7.72
CA PHE A 147 4.25 -9.58 -8.27
C PHE A 147 4.13 -10.43 -9.55
N ARG A 148 2.92 -10.75 -10.01
CA ARG A 148 2.72 -11.61 -11.20
C ARG A 148 3.28 -11.00 -12.49
N LYS A 149 3.39 -9.68 -12.57
CA LYS A 149 3.82 -8.93 -13.76
C LYS A 149 5.06 -8.06 -13.50
N LEU A 150 5.79 -8.33 -12.44
CA LEU A 150 7.13 -7.82 -12.20
C LEU A 150 8.15 -8.79 -12.75
#